data_da9df713541f7729f276ac203def5a8d
#
_entry.id   da9df713541f7729f276ac203def5a8d
#
_cell.length_a   1.000
_cell.length_b   1.000
_cell.length_c   1.000
_cell.angle_alpha   90.00
_cell.angle_beta   90.00
_cell.angle_gamma   90.00
#
_symmetry.space_group_name_H-M   'P 1'
#
loop_
_entity.id
_entity.type
_entity.pdbx_description
1 polymer ?
#
loop_
_entity_poly.entity_id
_entity_poly.type
_entity_poly.pdbx_seq_one_letter_code
_entity_poly.pdbx_strand_id
1 'polypeptide(L)'
;FDQDSDGNMNPVLDAFLEERENGRVKHIGFTGHCSHKAHLHMLAQLKSRGLELETCQMPMNLVDPHYDSFITNVLPELMERKYGILAMKTLVFGRLLGAGPENLRKSHGPTGNLLEEGFKLSDLLGYVLSLPISSLVSGCNTAAIVRENTTIVRDFKPMTAEQRDALLARTESHAGGKMEYYKKKV
;
A
#
# COMPACT_ATOMS: atom_id res chain seq x y z
N PHE A 1 -5.86 0.96 -15.67
CA PHE A 1 -6.35 2.15 -16.36
C PHE A 1 -5.97 1.99 -17.82
N ASP A 2 -6.81 1.30 -18.56
CA ASP A 2 -6.63 1.14 -19.99
C ASP A 2 -7.29 2.35 -20.68
N GLN A 3 -6.59 2.94 -21.65
CA GLN A 3 -7.22 3.82 -22.62
C GLN A 3 -8.35 3.03 -23.28
N ASP A 4 -9.47 3.70 -23.57
CA ASP A 4 -10.42 3.13 -24.48
C ASP A 4 -9.81 2.97 -25.88
N SER A 5 -10.50 2.30 -26.82
CA SER A 5 -10.03 2.09 -28.19
C SER A 5 -9.70 3.39 -28.95
N ASP A 6 -10.14 4.53 -28.43
CA ASP A 6 -9.99 5.85 -29.05
C ASP A 6 -8.90 6.69 -28.37
N GLY A 7 -8.15 6.10 -27.41
CA GLY A 7 -7.07 6.78 -26.70
C GLY A 7 -7.54 7.77 -25.63
N ASN A 8 -8.85 7.79 -25.32
CA ASN A 8 -9.39 8.64 -24.26
C ASN A 8 -9.10 8.04 -22.89
N MET A 9 -8.82 8.92 -21.93
CA MET A 9 -8.67 8.50 -20.55
C MET A 9 -10.00 7.95 -20.02
N ASN A 10 -9.85 6.78 -19.47
CA ASN A 10 -10.74 5.96 -18.68
C ASN A 10 -12.13 6.58 -18.41
N PRO A 11 -13.17 6.12 -19.09
CA PRO A 11 -14.53 6.60 -18.90
C PRO A 11 -15.02 6.46 -17.44
N VAL A 12 -14.37 5.60 -16.65
CA VAL A 12 -14.64 5.44 -15.21
C VAL A 12 -14.26 6.70 -14.44
N LEU A 13 -13.10 7.31 -14.71
CA LEU A 13 -12.71 8.56 -14.05
C LEU A 13 -13.69 9.68 -14.39
N ASP A 14 -14.06 9.82 -15.65
CA ASP A 14 -14.98 10.86 -16.09
C ASP A 14 -16.37 10.70 -15.46
N ALA A 15 -16.86 9.46 -15.35
CA ALA A 15 -18.10 9.17 -14.62
C ALA A 15 -18.02 9.56 -13.13
N PHE A 16 -16.91 9.28 -12.45
CA PHE A 16 -16.73 9.72 -11.05
C PHE A 16 -16.63 11.24 -10.91
N LEU A 17 -16.01 11.92 -11.87
CA LEU A 17 -15.96 13.39 -11.89
C LEU A 17 -17.36 13.98 -12.07
N GLU A 18 -18.18 13.42 -12.96
CA GLU A 18 -19.58 13.80 -13.13
C GLU A 18 -20.38 13.59 -11.83
N GLU A 19 -20.20 12.45 -11.15
CA GLU A 19 -20.84 12.18 -9.86
C GLU A 19 -20.45 13.18 -8.78
N ARG A 20 -19.21 13.67 -8.80
CA ARG A 20 -18.73 14.73 -7.91
C ARG A 20 -19.40 16.07 -8.25
N GLU A 21 -19.48 16.45 -9.52
CA GLU A 21 -20.15 17.66 -9.98
C GLU A 21 -21.65 17.65 -9.63
N ASN A 22 -22.30 16.49 -9.76
CA ASN A 22 -23.69 16.29 -9.37
C ASN A 22 -23.91 16.23 -7.84
N GLY A 23 -22.84 16.34 -7.03
CA GLY A 23 -22.90 16.33 -5.57
C GLY A 23 -23.21 14.95 -4.95
N ARG A 24 -23.21 13.85 -5.74
CA ARG A 24 -23.44 12.48 -5.23
C ARG A 24 -22.24 11.89 -4.53
N VAL A 25 -21.03 12.29 -4.91
CA VAL A 25 -19.79 12.02 -4.18
C VAL A 25 -19.08 13.33 -3.85
N LYS A 26 -18.38 13.39 -2.73
CA LYS A 26 -17.62 14.59 -2.32
C LYS A 26 -16.15 14.47 -2.65
N HIS A 27 -15.59 13.29 -2.43
CA HIS A 27 -14.16 13.02 -2.53
C HIS A 27 -13.92 11.82 -3.42
N ILE A 28 -12.89 11.90 -4.25
CA ILE A 28 -12.50 10.83 -5.16
C ILE A 28 -11.03 10.52 -4.91
N GLY A 29 -10.70 9.24 -4.91
CA GLY A 29 -9.34 8.75 -4.84
C GLY A 29 -9.11 7.63 -5.84
N PHE A 30 -7.88 7.17 -5.94
CA PHE A 30 -7.55 5.99 -6.74
C PHE A 30 -6.79 4.96 -5.92
N THR A 31 -6.79 3.74 -6.39
CA THR A 31 -6.13 2.61 -5.75
C THR A 31 -5.56 1.64 -6.76
N GLY A 32 -4.54 0.93 -6.36
CA GLY A 32 -3.94 -0.17 -7.12
C GLY A 32 -2.87 -0.86 -6.31
N HIS A 33 -2.45 -2.04 -6.75
CA HIS A 33 -1.42 -2.80 -6.04
C HIS A 33 -0.49 -3.57 -6.98
N CYS A 34 -0.75 -3.57 -8.28
CA CYS A 34 0.03 -4.36 -9.23
C CYS A 34 1.34 -3.69 -9.63
N SER A 35 1.33 -2.38 -9.86
CA SER A 35 2.51 -1.67 -10.38
C SER A 35 2.57 -0.23 -9.89
N HIS A 36 3.71 0.16 -9.34
CA HIS A 36 4.01 1.56 -9.03
C HIS A 36 4.01 2.44 -10.28
N LYS A 37 4.42 1.90 -11.45
CA LYS A 37 4.40 2.63 -12.72
C LYS A 37 2.98 3.03 -13.14
N ALA A 38 1.98 2.16 -12.89
CA ALA A 38 0.59 2.48 -13.16
C ALA A 38 0.10 3.67 -12.31
N HIS A 39 0.55 3.78 -11.06
CA HIS A 39 0.26 4.92 -10.19
C HIS A 39 0.90 6.21 -10.73
N LEU A 40 2.19 6.16 -11.08
CA LEU A 40 2.89 7.30 -11.66
C LEU A 40 2.25 7.74 -12.99
N HIS A 41 1.85 6.77 -13.84
CA HIS A 41 1.12 7.06 -15.06
C HIS A 41 -0.22 7.77 -14.78
N MET A 42 -1.00 7.27 -13.81
CA MET A 42 -2.25 7.93 -13.39
C MET A 42 -2.01 9.36 -12.90
N LEU A 43 -1.00 9.57 -12.06
CA LEU A 43 -0.63 10.90 -11.58
C LEU A 43 -0.23 11.84 -12.73
N ALA A 44 0.55 11.35 -13.69
CA ALA A 44 0.92 12.12 -14.88
C ALA A 44 -0.30 12.50 -15.73
N GLN A 45 -1.24 11.57 -15.92
CA GLN A 45 -2.48 11.82 -16.66
C GLN A 45 -3.37 12.84 -15.95
N LEU A 46 -3.55 12.73 -14.64
CA LEU A 46 -4.29 13.72 -13.85
C LEU A 46 -3.67 15.11 -14.01
N LYS A 47 -2.34 15.20 -13.90
CA LYS A 47 -1.59 16.46 -14.08
C LYS A 47 -1.79 17.05 -15.47
N SER A 48 -1.73 16.24 -16.54
CA SER A 48 -1.93 16.71 -17.91
C SER A 48 -3.33 17.26 -18.19
N ARG A 49 -4.33 16.80 -17.41
CA ARG A 49 -5.71 17.29 -17.48
C ARG A 49 -5.99 18.45 -16.50
N GLY A 50 -5.03 18.88 -15.71
CA GLY A 50 -5.24 19.87 -14.65
C GLY A 50 -6.16 19.37 -13.52
N LEU A 51 -6.19 18.05 -13.30
CA LEU A 51 -7.04 17.39 -12.31
C LEU A 51 -6.21 16.93 -11.11
N GLU A 52 -6.83 16.98 -9.94
CA GLU A 52 -6.31 16.37 -8.72
C GLU A 52 -7.41 15.53 -8.05
N LEU A 53 -7.00 14.41 -7.50
CA LEU A 53 -7.82 13.59 -6.62
C LEU A 53 -7.33 13.73 -5.18
N GLU A 54 -8.15 13.35 -4.22
CA GLU A 54 -7.84 13.63 -2.81
C GLU A 54 -7.02 12.53 -2.13
N THR A 55 -7.18 11.27 -2.56
CA THR A 55 -6.52 10.13 -1.90
C THR A 55 -5.92 9.14 -2.87
N CYS A 56 -4.87 8.46 -2.40
CA CYS A 56 -4.29 7.30 -3.07
C CYS A 56 -4.13 6.14 -2.09
N GLN A 57 -4.67 4.98 -2.42
CA GLN A 57 -4.46 3.76 -1.64
C GLN A 57 -3.47 2.84 -2.37
N MET A 58 -2.39 2.48 -1.70
CA MET A 58 -1.33 1.66 -2.28
C MET A 58 -0.68 0.71 -1.27
N PRO A 59 0.02 -0.36 -1.74
CA PRO A 59 0.78 -1.23 -0.85
C PRO A 59 1.89 -0.47 -0.14
N MET A 60 1.95 -0.66 1.17
CA MET A 60 3.04 -0.13 2.01
C MET A 60 3.32 -1.13 3.13
N ASN A 61 4.49 -1.73 3.11
CA ASN A 61 4.91 -2.73 4.09
C ASN A 61 6.44 -2.74 4.23
N LEU A 62 6.93 -3.52 5.17
CA LEU A 62 8.35 -3.54 5.53
C LEU A 62 9.27 -4.13 4.43
N VAL A 63 8.75 -4.89 3.47
CA VAL A 63 9.54 -5.45 2.35
C VAL A 63 9.36 -4.66 1.05
N ASP A 64 8.38 -3.76 0.97
CA ASP A 64 8.10 -2.96 -0.23
C ASP A 64 9.32 -2.19 -0.75
N PRO A 65 10.18 -1.54 0.08
CA PRO A 65 11.30 -0.77 -0.41
C PRO A 65 12.32 -1.56 -1.23
N HIS A 66 12.37 -2.88 -1.08
CA HIS A 66 13.35 -3.75 -1.73
C HIS A 66 12.89 -4.33 -3.08
N TYR A 67 11.62 -4.16 -3.47
CA TYR A 67 11.11 -4.76 -4.69
C TYR A 67 9.97 -3.97 -5.31
N ASP A 68 10.16 -3.43 -6.53
CA ASP A 68 9.14 -2.66 -7.28
C ASP A 68 8.33 -1.70 -6.38
N SER A 69 9.03 -0.89 -5.61
CA SER A 69 8.55 -0.17 -4.45
C SER A 69 7.55 0.94 -4.77
N PHE A 70 6.41 0.93 -4.08
CA PHE A 70 5.48 2.05 -4.03
C PHE A 70 5.98 3.14 -3.08
N ILE A 71 6.60 2.77 -1.96
CA ILE A 71 7.13 3.72 -0.99
C ILE A 71 8.22 4.59 -1.61
N THR A 72 9.15 3.98 -2.35
CA THR A 72 10.27 4.71 -2.95
C THR A 72 9.85 5.53 -4.17
N ASN A 73 8.93 5.00 -5.01
CA ASN A 73 8.65 5.59 -6.31
C ASN A 73 7.40 6.47 -6.34
N VAL A 74 6.36 6.17 -5.57
CA VAL A 74 5.06 6.85 -5.64
C VAL A 74 4.85 7.82 -4.48
N LEU A 75 5.24 7.41 -3.27
CA LEU A 75 5.02 8.20 -2.06
C LEU A 75 5.55 9.64 -2.15
N PRO A 76 6.76 9.91 -2.68
CA PRO A 76 7.28 11.27 -2.77
C PRO A 76 6.38 12.20 -3.61
N GLU A 77 5.88 11.73 -4.76
CA GLU A 77 5.00 12.52 -5.62
C GLU A 77 3.63 12.77 -4.98
N LEU A 78 3.07 11.77 -4.29
CA LEU A 78 1.83 11.94 -3.55
C LEU A 78 1.96 12.97 -2.42
N MET A 79 3.11 12.99 -1.73
CA MET A 79 3.39 13.97 -0.69
C MET A 79 3.52 15.39 -1.25
N GLU A 80 4.25 15.57 -2.35
CA GLU A 80 4.39 16.85 -3.04
C GLU A 80 3.02 17.40 -3.45
N ARG A 81 2.14 16.52 -3.94
CA ARG A 81 0.79 16.86 -4.38
C ARG A 81 -0.26 16.84 -3.26
N LYS A 82 0.14 16.60 -2.02
CA LYS A 82 -0.70 16.64 -0.81
C LYS A 82 -1.88 15.66 -0.82
N TYR A 83 -1.69 14.48 -1.40
CA TYR A 83 -2.68 13.42 -1.35
C TYR A 83 -2.83 12.84 0.06
N GLY A 84 -4.06 12.46 0.42
CA GLY A 84 -4.29 11.56 1.55
C GLY A 84 -3.80 10.15 1.21
N ILE A 85 -2.82 9.65 1.94
CA ILE A 85 -2.15 8.38 1.65
C ILE A 85 -2.74 7.28 2.51
N LEU A 86 -3.34 6.25 1.87
CA LEU A 86 -3.95 5.12 2.54
C LEU A 86 -3.07 3.88 2.34
N ALA A 87 -2.40 3.45 3.41
CA ALA A 87 -1.53 2.28 3.36
C ALA A 87 -2.35 0.99 3.39
N MET A 88 -2.14 0.09 2.43
CA MET A 88 -2.71 -1.25 2.43
C MET A 88 -1.64 -2.33 2.30
N LYS A 89 -2.01 -3.60 2.43
CA LYS A 89 -1.09 -4.75 2.33
C LYS A 89 0.06 -4.73 3.35
N THR A 90 -0.13 -4.09 4.47
CA THR A 90 0.90 -3.88 5.51
C THR A 90 1.51 -5.20 6.01
N LEU A 91 0.72 -6.27 6.07
CA LEU A 91 1.19 -7.62 6.40
C LEU A 91 1.20 -8.57 5.20
N VAL A 92 1.06 -8.06 3.98
CA VAL A 92 1.08 -8.84 2.73
C VAL A 92 0.11 -10.04 2.79
N PHE A 93 -1.16 -9.80 3.17
CA PHE A 93 -2.16 -10.86 3.42
C PHE A 93 -1.72 -11.90 4.47
N GLY A 94 -0.94 -11.51 5.46
CA GLY A 94 -0.41 -12.40 6.50
C GLY A 94 0.84 -13.18 6.07
N ARG A 95 1.35 -13.00 4.84
CA ARG A 95 2.54 -13.70 4.34
C ARG A 95 3.81 -13.33 5.11
N LEU A 96 3.92 -12.10 5.62
CA LEU A 96 5.01 -11.70 6.51
C LEU A 96 4.98 -12.46 7.85
N LEU A 97 3.86 -13.09 8.19
CA LEU A 97 3.66 -13.87 9.41
C LEU A 97 3.68 -15.38 9.13
N GLY A 98 4.21 -15.82 7.98
CA GLY A 98 4.17 -17.23 7.58
C GLY A 98 2.76 -17.78 7.30
N ALA A 99 1.76 -16.91 7.35
CA ALA A 99 0.35 -17.23 7.17
C ALA A 99 -0.15 -16.78 5.78
N GLY A 100 -1.44 -16.63 5.64
CA GLY A 100 -2.09 -16.15 4.43
C GLY A 100 -3.07 -17.19 3.86
N PRO A 101 -3.92 -16.78 2.91
CA PRO A 101 -4.90 -17.66 2.29
C PRO A 101 -4.26 -18.91 1.67
N GLU A 102 -4.91 -20.05 1.83
CA GLU A 102 -4.39 -21.35 1.37
C GLU A 102 -4.13 -21.38 -0.14
N ASN A 103 -5.01 -20.78 -0.93
CA ASN A 103 -4.83 -20.67 -2.37
C ASN A 103 -3.55 -19.91 -2.76
N LEU A 104 -3.18 -18.87 -2.01
CA LEU A 104 -1.93 -18.14 -2.22
C LEU A 104 -0.71 -18.95 -1.83
N ARG A 105 -0.79 -19.70 -0.74
CA ARG A 105 0.27 -20.61 -0.33
C ARG A 105 0.49 -21.73 -1.35
N LYS A 106 -0.58 -22.25 -1.96
CA LYS A 106 -0.50 -23.24 -3.03
C LYS A 106 0.14 -22.69 -4.31
N SER A 107 -0.24 -21.48 -4.71
CA SER A 107 0.19 -20.89 -6.00
C SER A 107 1.57 -20.22 -5.95
N HIS A 108 1.95 -19.63 -4.79
CA HIS A 108 3.19 -18.86 -4.63
C HIS A 108 4.15 -19.45 -3.59
N GLY A 109 3.81 -20.62 -3.05
CA GLY A 109 4.59 -21.32 -2.03
C GLY A 109 4.57 -20.65 -0.65
N PRO A 110 5.13 -21.31 0.38
CA PRO A 110 5.25 -20.76 1.72
C PRO A 110 6.24 -19.59 1.75
N THR A 111 6.05 -18.71 2.74
CA THR A 111 6.98 -17.62 3.09
C THR A 111 7.48 -17.82 4.50
N GLY A 112 8.61 -17.20 4.84
CA GLY A 112 9.09 -17.13 6.22
C GLY A 112 8.11 -16.41 7.13
N ASN A 113 8.28 -16.59 8.43
CA ASN A 113 7.52 -15.92 9.48
C ASN A 113 8.44 -14.94 10.21
N LEU A 114 8.28 -13.65 9.96
CA LEU A 114 9.14 -12.63 10.57
C LEU A 114 9.04 -12.62 12.11
N LEU A 115 7.92 -13.05 12.69
CA LEU A 115 7.79 -13.13 14.14
C LEU A 115 8.74 -14.21 14.72
N GLU A 116 8.94 -15.33 14.03
CA GLU A 116 9.89 -16.37 14.43
C GLU A 116 11.34 -15.89 14.29
N GLU A 117 11.59 -14.91 13.46
CA GLU A 117 12.89 -14.25 13.26
C GLU A 117 13.12 -13.07 14.23
N GLY A 118 12.25 -12.93 15.24
CA GLY A 118 12.39 -11.93 16.30
C GLY A 118 11.84 -10.56 15.98
N PHE A 119 11.04 -10.39 14.90
CA PHE A 119 10.23 -9.20 14.71
C PHE A 119 8.99 -9.25 15.58
N LYS A 120 8.46 -8.09 15.95
CA LYS A 120 7.17 -7.96 16.61
C LYS A 120 6.13 -7.46 15.61
N LEU A 121 4.87 -7.79 15.83
CA LEU A 121 3.78 -7.23 15.01
C LEU A 121 3.78 -5.70 15.06
N SER A 122 4.14 -5.12 16.23
CA SER A 122 4.32 -3.68 16.39
C SER A 122 5.44 -3.10 15.53
N ASP A 123 6.48 -3.86 15.18
CA ASP A 123 7.53 -3.40 14.29
C ASP A 123 7.01 -3.28 12.84
N LEU A 124 6.24 -4.29 12.40
CA LEU A 124 5.67 -4.32 11.05
C LEU A 124 4.63 -3.21 10.83
N LEU A 125 3.72 -3.04 11.76
CA LEU A 125 2.71 -1.97 11.72
C LEU A 125 3.34 -0.61 12.00
N GLY A 126 4.23 -0.53 13.00
CA GLY A 126 4.91 0.69 13.42
C GLY A 126 5.79 1.29 12.33
N TYR A 127 6.45 0.45 11.50
CA TYR A 127 7.18 0.93 10.34
C TYR A 127 6.27 1.73 9.41
N VAL A 128 5.13 1.18 9.02
CA VAL A 128 4.19 1.85 8.11
C VAL A 128 3.53 3.07 8.76
N LEU A 129 3.16 2.98 10.04
CA LEU A 129 2.63 4.11 10.81
C LEU A 129 3.63 5.25 10.97
N SER A 130 4.93 4.98 10.84
CA SER A 130 6.01 5.99 10.90
C SER A 130 6.26 6.67 9.54
N LEU A 131 5.59 6.25 8.48
CA LEU A 131 5.61 6.91 7.18
C LEU A 131 4.53 8.01 7.12
N PRO A 132 4.62 8.96 6.19
CA PRO A 132 3.66 10.06 6.07
C PRO A 132 2.32 9.56 5.47
N ILE A 133 1.60 8.74 6.20
CA ILE A 133 0.30 8.19 5.82
C ILE A 133 -0.84 8.89 6.53
N SER A 134 -2.01 8.93 5.91
CA SER A 134 -3.26 9.43 6.51
C SER A 134 -4.01 8.32 7.26
N SER A 135 -3.93 7.08 6.76
CA SER A 135 -4.60 5.94 7.39
C SER A 135 -3.93 4.62 6.99
N LEU A 136 -3.98 3.64 7.91
CA LEU A 136 -3.56 2.27 7.67
C LEU A 136 -4.80 1.37 7.59
N VAL A 137 -4.94 0.66 6.47
CA VAL A 137 -6.01 -0.32 6.24
C VAL A 137 -5.53 -1.70 6.66
N SER A 138 -6.10 -2.23 7.73
CA SER A 138 -5.79 -3.56 8.24
C SER A 138 -6.96 -4.52 8.06
N GLY A 139 -6.68 -5.70 7.50
CA GLY A 139 -7.65 -6.79 7.42
C GLY A 139 -7.80 -7.50 8.76
N CYS A 140 -8.95 -7.36 9.40
CA CYS A 140 -9.26 -7.99 10.69
C CYS A 140 -10.44 -8.96 10.54
N ASN A 141 -10.21 -10.25 10.70
CA ASN A 141 -11.25 -11.27 10.60
C ASN A 141 -11.75 -11.78 11.96
N THR A 142 -11.16 -11.30 13.05
CA THR A 142 -11.59 -11.61 14.43
C THR A 142 -11.54 -10.38 15.32
N ALA A 143 -12.36 -10.36 16.37
CA ALA A 143 -12.32 -9.31 17.39
C ALA A 143 -10.98 -9.26 18.16
N ALA A 144 -10.28 -10.38 18.26
CA ALA A 144 -8.95 -10.45 18.87
C ALA A 144 -7.94 -9.62 18.08
N ILE A 145 -7.88 -9.78 16.75
CA ILE A 145 -7.00 -9.03 15.86
C ILE A 145 -7.32 -7.52 15.91
N VAL A 146 -8.61 -7.15 15.96
CA VAL A 146 -9.00 -5.74 16.12
C VAL A 146 -8.44 -5.17 17.42
N ARG A 147 -8.58 -5.88 18.52
CA ARG A 147 -8.06 -5.44 19.83
C ARG A 147 -6.55 -5.32 19.84
N GLU A 148 -5.85 -6.31 19.29
CA GLU A 148 -4.38 -6.30 19.20
C GLU A 148 -3.88 -5.11 18.36
N ASN A 149 -4.42 -4.93 17.15
CA ASN A 149 -4.07 -3.80 16.29
C ASN A 149 -4.38 -2.45 16.95
N THR A 150 -5.53 -2.32 17.62
CA THR A 150 -5.91 -1.11 18.37
C THR A 150 -4.93 -0.82 19.51
N THR A 151 -4.48 -1.85 20.22
CA THR A 151 -3.47 -1.70 21.28
C THR A 151 -2.15 -1.21 20.71
N ILE A 152 -1.68 -1.81 19.61
CA ILE A 152 -0.45 -1.39 18.94
C ILE A 152 -0.54 0.08 18.49
N VAL A 153 -1.66 0.49 17.87
CA VAL A 153 -1.83 1.87 17.41
C VAL A 153 -1.91 2.85 18.57
N ARG A 154 -2.61 2.51 19.64
CA ARG A 154 -2.71 3.37 20.84
C ARG A 154 -1.35 3.61 21.49
N ASP A 155 -0.51 2.58 21.55
CA ASP A 155 0.79 2.62 22.22
C ASP A 155 1.92 3.01 21.24
N PHE A 156 1.58 3.27 19.97
CA PHE A 156 2.52 3.62 18.91
C PHE A 156 3.30 4.89 19.20
N LYS A 157 4.59 4.81 18.91
CA LYS A 157 5.49 5.97 18.84
C LYS A 157 6.22 5.95 17.50
N PRO A 158 6.30 7.09 16.79
CA PRO A 158 7.01 7.15 15.52
C PRO A 158 8.45 6.66 15.63
N MET A 159 8.86 5.82 14.70
CA MET A 159 10.24 5.33 14.61
C MET A 159 11.15 6.40 14.05
N THR A 160 12.38 6.47 14.55
CA THR A 160 13.43 7.27 13.93
C THR A 160 13.84 6.69 12.57
N ALA A 161 14.58 7.45 11.76
CA ALA A 161 15.11 6.95 10.48
C ALA A 161 15.99 5.71 10.70
N GLU A 162 16.89 5.77 11.68
CA GLU A 162 17.81 4.69 12.01
C GLU A 162 17.07 3.40 12.43
N GLN A 163 15.97 3.54 13.17
CA GLN A 163 15.13 2.40 13.56
C GLN A 163 14.46 1.76 12.35
N ARG A 164 13.92 2.58 11.41
CA ARG A 164 13.34 2.07 10.19
C ARG A 164 14.38 1.38 9.30
N ASP A 165 15.57 1.99 9.14
CA ASP A 165 16.65 1.44 8.33
C ASP A 165 17.16 0.11 8.91
N ALA A 166 17.25 0.00 10.23
CA ALA A 166 17.62 -1.26 10.89
C ALA A 166 16.60 -2.38 10.64
N LEU A 167 15.32 -2.08 10.59
CA LEU A 167 14.29 -3.05 10.22
C LEU A 167 14.38 -3.43 8.74
N LEU A 168 14.58 -2.46 7.85
CA LEU A 168 14.73 -2.68 6.42
C LEU A 168 15.91 -3.61 6.12
N ALA A 169 17.09 -3.34 6.69
CA ALA A 169 18.28 -4.16 6.49
C ALA A 169 18.07 -5.65 6.82
N ARG A 170 17.14 -5.97 7.74
CA ARG A 170 16.80 -7.34 8.13
C ARG A 170 15.77 -8.01 7.23
N THR A 171 15.11 -7.27 6.33
CA THR A 171 13.99 -7.79 5.54
C THR A 171 14.29 -7.92 4.05
N GLU A 172 15.46 -7.50 3.59
CA GLU A 172 15.85 -7.55 2.18
C GLU A 172 15.73 -8.96 1.58
N SER A 173 16.15 -9.98 2.31
CA SER A 173 16.08 -11.40 1.86
C SER A 173 14.65 -11.94 1.71
N HIS A 174 13.66 -11.28 2.30
CA HIS A 174 12.25 -11.65 2.22
C HIS A 174 11.50 -11.00 1.05
N ALA A 175 12.10 -9.98 0.41
CA ALA A 175 11.46 -9.23 -0.66
C ALA A 175 11.34 -10.03 -1.97
N GLY A 176 10.50 -9.55 -2.87
CA GLY A 176 10.37 -10.08 -4.22
C GLY A 176 8.99 -10.62 -4.54
N GLY A 177 8.78 -11.02 -5.80
CA GLY A 177 7.49 -11.42 -6.33
C GLY A 177 6.85 -12.64 -5.67
N LYS A 178 7.63 -13.47 -4.97
CA LYS A 178 7.08 -14.55 -4.15
C LYS A 178 6.35 -14.01 -2.91
N MET A 179 6.93 -13.03 -2.24
CA MET A 179 6.33 -12.38 -1.07
C MET A 179 5.19 -11.45 -1.51
N GLU A 180 5.50 -10.51 -2.37
CA GLU A 180 4.57 -9.50 -2.86
C GLU A 180 3.97 -9.90 -4.23
N TYR A 181 3.36 -11.08 -4.28
CA TYR A 181 2.80 -11.73 -5.48
C TYR A 181 1.81 -10.87 -6.27
N TYR A 182 1.25 -9.85 -5.66
CA TYR A 182 0.34 -8.90 -6.30
C TYR A 182 1.08 -7.88 -7.19
N LYS A 183 2.38 -7.66 -6.97
CA LYS A 183 3.20 -6.82 -7.84
C LYS A 183 3.48 -7.57 -9.14
N LYS A 184 3.01 -7.05 -10.24
CA LYS A 184 3.20 -7.63 -11.57
C LYS A 184 4.13 -6.74 -12.38
N LYS A 185 5.07 -7.33 -13.10
CA LYS A 185 5.82 -6.60 -14.12
C LYS A 185 4.85 -6.21 -15.23
N VAL A 186 4.66 -4.92 -15.41
CA VAL A 186 3.91 -4.30 -16.51
C VAL A 186 4.93 -3.78 -17.49
#